data_5777b2f7999328df181a0ac383ca794a
#
_entry.id   5777b2f7999328df181a0ac383ca794a
#
_cell.length_a   1.000
_cell.length_b   1.000
_cell.length_c   1.000
_cell.angle_alpha   90.00
_cell.angle_beta   90.00
_cell.angle_gamma   90.00
#
_symmetry.space_group_name_H-M   'P 1'
#
loop_
_entity.id
_entity.type
_entity.pdbx_description
1 polymer ?
#
loop_
_entity_poly.entity_id
_entity_poly.type
_entity_poly.pdbx_seq_one_letter_code
_entity_poly.pdbx_strand_id
1 'polypeptide(L)'
;MSSQKESTARTLTVALLVCLVCSVFVAGAAVALKPTQVDNRLLDKQRSILAIAGLGAPTMSSAQVKDMFKGTISAKLVDLETGKFSDAQDPVTFDPLKASKDPKLSSVLAGRDDIAGIKRQERFSTVYVVEKDGQVDTLILPVRGYGLWSTLHGFIAVKGDLNTVVGMGFYQHGETPGLGGEVDNPKWKGQWPGKTLFDEDGKLAVQVVKGGVDAQSPKAVHQVDGLAGATLTSNGVGNLLKFWLGQNGFGPFIANLRAGEA
;
A
#
# COMPACT_ATOMS: atom_id res chain seq x y z
N MET A 1 23.58 51.11 -29.50
CA MET A 1 22.66 50.43 -28.59
C MET A 1 23.36 50.34 -27.25
N SER A 2 22.94 51.16 -26.25
CA SER A 2 23.59 51.17 -24.94
C SER A 2 23.20 49.89 -24.18
N SER A 3 24.14 49.03 -23.87
CA SER A 3 24.03 47.92 -22.93
C SER A 3 23.76 48.53 -21.57
N GLN A 4 22.49 48.57 -21.14
CA GLN A 4 22.16 48.89 -19.75
C GLN A 4 22.79 47.78 -18.90
N LYS A 5 23.83 48.12 -18.13
CA LYS A 5 24.39 47.24 -17.10
C LYS A 5 23.24 46.87 -16.12
N GLU A 6 22.84 45.63 -16.14
CA GLU A 6 21.83 45.13 -15.18
C GLU A 6 22.39 45.29 -13.77
N SER A 7 21.74 46.09 -12.97
CA SER A 7 22.12 46.29 -11.57
C SER A 7 21.74 45.03 -10.79
N THR A 8 22.67 44.48 -10.00
CA THR A 8 22.45 43.33 -9.11
C THR A 8 21.20 43.53 -8.23
N ALA A 9 20.97 44.77 -7.76
CA ALA A 9 19.78 45.15 -7.00
C ALA A 9 18.49 44.92 -7.81
N ARG A 10 18.46 45.34 -9.09
CA ARG A 10 17.29 45.14 -9.96
C ARG A 10 17.01 43.64 -10.20
N THR A 11 18.05 42.86 -10.46
CA THR A 11 17.95 41.41 -10.66
C THR A 11 17.37 40.72 -9.40
N LEU A 12 17.89 41.06 -8.22
CA LEU A 12 17.38 40.53 -6.94
C LEU A 12 15.92 40.94 -6.68
N THR A 13 15.58 42.22 -6.94
CA THR A 13 14.20 42.70 -6.75
C THR A 13 13.23 41.97 -7.68
N VAL A 14 13.57 41.83 -8.96
CA VAL A 14 12.72 41.11 -9.91
C VAL A 14 12.59 39.61 -9.52
N ALA A 15 13.69 38.95 -9.13
CA ALA A 15 13.66 37.58 -8.70
C ALA A 15 12.75 37.39 -7.45
N LEU A 16 12.89 38.26 -6.45
CA LEU A 16 12.05 38.20 -5.24
C LEU A 16 10.57 38.45 -5.57
N LEU A 17 10.24 39.42 -6.41
CA LEU A 17 8.86 39.70 -6.80
C LEU A 17 8.26 38.51 -7.56
N VAL A 18 9.00 37.90 -8.51
CA VAL A 18 8.53 36.69 -9.24
C VAL A 18 8.31 35.54 -8.28
N CYS A 19 9.27 35.26 -7.39
CA CYS A 19 9.12 34.21 -6.38
C CYS A 19 7.91 34.44 -5.47
N LEU A 20 7.69 35.69 -5.02
CA LEU A 20 6.55 36.02 -4.16
C LEU A 20 5.22 35.83 -4.88
N VAL A 21 5.10 36.33 -6.11
CA VAL A 21 3.89 36.16 -6.92
C VAL A 21 3.63 34.67 -7.18
N CYS A 22 4.62 33.94 -7.65
CA CYS A 22 4.48 32.50 -7.90
C CYS A 22 4.12 31.72 -6.62
N SER A 23 4.73 32.06 -5.48
CA SER A 23 4.43 31.37 -4.21
C SER A 23 2.98 31.60 -3.76
N VAL A 24 2.42 32.81 -3.92
CA VAL A 24 1.02 33.11 -3.60
C VAL A 24 0.08 32.30 -4.50
N PHE A 25 0.32 32.26 -5.81
CA PHE A 25 -0.51 31.47 -6.73
C PHE A 25 -0.45 29.97 -6.43
N VAL A 26 0.75 29.42 -6.24
CA VAL A 26 0.92 27.99 -5.93
C VAL A 26 0.29 27.65 -4.58
N ALA A 27 0.52 28.46 -3.53
CA ALA A 27 -0.08 28.23 -2.23
C ALA A 27 -1.60 28.35 -2.27
N GLY A 28 -2.15 29.35 -2.95
CA GLY A 28 -3.58 29.52 -3.15
C GLY A 28 -4.22 28.31 -3.87
N ALA A 29 -3.62 27.88 -4.97
CA ALA A 29 -4.07 26.70 -5.68
C ALA A 29 -3.98 25.41 -4.83
N ALA A 30 -2.88 25.24 -4.09
CA ALA A 30 -2.69 24.08 -3.22
C ALA A 30 -3.76 24.01 -2.11
N VAL A 31 -4.09 25.15 -1.48
CA VAL A 31 -5.13 25.22 -0.44
C VAL A 31 -6.51 24.96 -1.04
N ALA A 32 -6.83 25.61 -2.16
CA ALA A 32 -8.13 25.46 -2.82
C ALA A 32 -8.40 24.01 -3.31
N LEU A 33 -7.37 23.33 -3.82
CA LEU A 33 -7.48 21.97 -4.36
C LEU A 33 -7.34 20.87 -3.29
N LYS A 34 -6.92 21.20 -2.08
CA LYS A 34 -6.66 20.23 -1.01
C LYS A 34 -7.86 19.31 -0.70
N PRO A 35 -9.11 19.79 -0.57
CA PRO A 35 -10.27 18.94 -0.33
C PRO A 35 -10.47 17.93 -1.46
N THR A 36 -10.43 18.39 -2.71
CA THR A 36 -10.57 17.53 -3.90
C THR A 36 -9.46 16.47 -3.98
N GLN A 37 -8.23 16.82 -3.62
CA GLN A 37 -7.11 15.87 -3.57
C GLN A 37 -7.32 14.79 -2.50
N VAL A 38 -7.87 15.15 -1.34
CA VAL A 38 -8.19 14.20 -0.27
C VAL A 38 -9.27 13.22 -0.73
N ASP A 39 -10.34 13.74 -1.33
CA ASP A 39 -11.44 12.92 -1.86
C ASP A 39 -10.97 11.96 -2.97
N ASN A 40 -10.15 12.46 -3.89
CA ASN A 40 -9.59 11.64 -4.96
C ASN A 40 -8.69 10.51 -4.41
N ARG A 41 -7.83 10.82 -3.43
CA ARG A 41 -6.99 9.78 -2.78
C ARG A 41 -7.82 8.70 -2.09
N LEU A 42 -8.89 9.10 -1.41
CA LEU A 42 -9.80 8.14 -0.78
C LEU A 42 -10.48 7.27 -1.84
N LEU A 43 -10.96 7.88 -2.91
CA LEU A 43 -11.57 7.17 -4.03
C LEU A 43 -10.59 6.19 -4.71
N ASP A 44 -9.36 6.61 -4.95
CA ASP A 44 -8.32 5.76 -5.55
C ASP A 44 -7.99 4.57 -4.63
N LYS A 45 -7.93 4.81 -3.32
CA LYS A 45 -7.76 3.76 -2.31
C LYS A 45 -8.92 2.76 -2.34
N GLN A 46 -10.17 3.24 -2.35
CA GLN A 46 -11.37 2.40 -2.42
C GLN A 46 -11.41 1.59 -3.72
N ARG A 47 -11.11 2.23 -4.85
CA ARG A 47 -11.03 1.58 -6.16
C ARG A 47 -9.98 0.47 -6.18
N SER A 48 -8.81 0.74 -5.60
CA SER A 48 -7.72 -0.25 -5.47
C SER A 48 -8.15 -1.44 -4.62
N ILE A 49 -8.78 -1.21 -3.47
CA ILE A 49 -9.27 -2.28 -2.59
C ILE A 49 -10.28 -3.16 -3.33
N LEU A 50 -11.28 -2.56 -3.99
CA LEU A 50 -12.28 -3.30 -4.76
C LEU A 50 -11.65 -4.11 -5.91
N ALA A 51 -10.72 -3.50 -6.65
CA ALA A 51 -10.03 -4.18 -7.75
C ALA A 51 -9.22 -5.38 -7.27
N ILE A 52 -8.48 -5.23 -6.18
CA ILE A 52 -7.64 -6.29 -5.59
C ILE A 52 -8.51 -7.40 -4.98
N ALA A 53 -9.68 -7.07 -4.44
CA ALA A 53 -10.67 -8.03 -3.96
C ALA A 53 -11.44 -8.74 -5.08
N GLY A 54 -11.19 -8.39 -6.36
CA GLY A 54 -11.92 -8.97 -7.49
C GLY A 54 -13.36 -8.47 -7.66
N LEU A 55 -13.71 -7.38 -6.95
CA LEU A 55 -15.06 -6.80 -6.93
C LEU A 55 -15.19 -5.56 -7.85
N GLY A 56 -14.06 -4.96 -8.25
CA GLY A 56 -14.02 -3.73 -9.01
C GLY A 56 -13.94 -3.96 -10.52
N ALA A 57 -14.65 -3.15 -11.29
CA ALA A 57 -14.48 -3.04 -12.74
C ALA A 57 -13.78 -1.71 -13.09
N PRO A 58 -12.86 -1.69 -14.08
CA PRO A 58 -12.16 -0.47 -14.49
C PRO A 58 -13.08 0.67 -14.93
N THR A 59 -14.28 0.33 -15.41
CA THR A 59 -15.29 1.26 -15.96
C THR A 59 -16.22 1.86 -14.89
N MET A 60 -16.06 1.50 -13.61
CA MET A 60 -16.93 2.01 -12.54
C MET A 60 -16.77 3.51 -12.34
N SER A 61 -17.89 4.23 -12.29
CA SER A 61 -17.93 5.63 -11.91
C SER A 61 -17.55 5.82 -10.43
N SER A 62 -17.18 7.04 -10.05
CA SER A 62 -16.84 7.38 -8.66
C SER A 62 -17.98 7.09 -7.67
N ALA A 63 -19.23 7.30 -8.07
CA ALA A 63 -20.40 6.99 -7.26
C ALA A 63 -20.54 5.48 -7.05
N GLN A 64 -20.46 4.70 -8.13
CA GLN A 64 -20.53 3.24 -8.05
C GLN A 64 -19.43 2.63 -7.18
N VAL A 65 -18.19 3.17 -7.23
CA VAL A 65 -17.09 2.73 -6.37
C VAL A 65 -17.43 2.98 -4.89
N LYS A 66 -17.92 4.18 -4.55
CA LYS A 66 -18.30 4.53 -3.17
C LYS A 66 -19.44 3.66 -2.65
N ASP A 67 -20.47 3.45 -3.45
CA ASP A 67 -21.64 2.66 -3.07
C ASP A 67 -21.28 1.18 -2.90
N MET A 68 -20.52 0.60 -3.83
CA MET A 68 -20.06 -0.77 -3.72
C MET A 68 -19.12 -0.96 -2.54
N PHE A 69 -18.16 -0.05 -2.33
CA PHE A 69 -17.27 -0.10 -1.19
C PHE A 69 -18.04 -0.10 0.14
N LYS A 70 -18.99 0.84 0.29
CA LYS A 70 -19.83 0.96 1.50
C LYS A 70 -20.73 -0.25 1.72
N GLY A 71 -21.24 -0.87 0.65
CA GLY A 71 -22.17 -2.00 0.74
C GLY A 71 -21.49 -3.36 0.92
N THR A 72 -20.18 -3.47 0.59
CA THR A 72 -19.52 -4.79 0.50
C THR A 72 -18.30 -4.91 1.41
N ILE A 73 -17.64 -3.79 1.73
CA ILE A 73 -16.38 -3.78 2.48
C ILE A 73 -16.61 -3.27 3.90
N SER A 74 -16.29 -4.09 4.89
CA SER A 74 -16.22 -3.72 6.30
C SER A 74 -14.79 -3.37 6.69
N ALA A 75 -14.58 -2.18 7.26
CA ALA A 75 -13.30 -1.79 7.84
C ALA A 75 -13.25 -2.27 9.30
N LYS A 76 -12.19 -2.97 9.68
CA LYS A 76 -11.94 -3.42 11.06
C LYS A 76 -10.55 -2.99 11.51
N LEU A 77 -10.40 -2.65 12.78
CA LEU A 77 -9.11 -2.30 13.36
C LEU A 77 -8.45 -3.54 13.94
N VAL A 78 -7.17 -3.70 13.70
CA VAL A 78 -6.34 -4.77 14.26
C VAL A 78 -5.25 -4.17 15.12
N ASP A 79 -5.08 -4.66 16.35
CA ASP A 79 -3.92 -4.40 17.19
C ASP A 79 -2.79 -5.37 16.76
N LEU A 80 -1.73 -4.84 16.18
CA LEU A 80 -0.61 -5.64 15.66
C LEU A 80 0.24 -6.27 16.78
N GLU A 81 0.18 -5.75 18.01
CA GLU A 81 0.89 -6.32 19.16
C GLU A 81 0.21 -7.60 19.65
N THR A 82 -1.14 -7.62 19.68
CA THR A 82 -1.92 -8.77 20.17
C THR A 82 -2.35 -9.72 19.04
N GLY A 83 -2.35 -9.23 17.80
CA GLY A 83 -2.88 -9.96 16.65
C GLY A 83 -4.39 -10.18 16.74
N LYS A 84 -5.15 -9.24 17.32
CA LYS A 84 -6.60 -9.35 17.50
C LYS A 84 -7.32 -8.13 16.96
N PHE A 85 -8.60 -8.26 16.69
CA PHE A 85 -9.46 -7.10 16.45
C PHE A 85 -9.51 -6.19 17.69
N SER A 86 -9.70 -4.91 17.46
CA SER A 86 -9.69 -3.89 18.51
C SER A 86 -10.72 -2.80 18.22
N ASP A 87 -11.38 -2.34 19.27
CA ASP A 87 -12.31 -1.20 19.25
C ASP A 87 -11.66 0.09 19.80
N ALA A 88 -10.31 0.10 19.94
CA ALA A 88 -9.59 1.24 20.53
C ALA A 88 -9.70 2.53 19.70
N GLN A 89 -9.97 2.42 18.41
CA GLN A 89 -10.15 3.53 17.48
C GLN A 89 -11.25 3.18 16.46
N ASP A 90 -11.90 4.19 15.88
CA ASP A 90 -12.82 3.97 14.77
C ASP A 90 -12.04 3.59 13.49
N PRO A 91 -12.22 2.37 12.94
CA PRO A 91 -11.47 1.90 11.78
C PRO A 91 -11.72 2.71 10.51
N VAL A 92 -12.84 3.45 10.42
CA VAL A 92 -13.18 4.26 9.24
C VAL A 92 -12.39 5.56 9.22
N THR A 93 -12.21 6.18 10.38
CA THR A 93 -11.52 7.47 10.53
C THR A 93 -10.04 7.34 10.89
N PHE A 94 -9.63 6.16 11.36
CA PHE A 94 -8.24 5.89 11.72
C PHE A 94 -7.31 5.92 10.49
N ASP A 95 -6.23 6.67 10.60
CA ASP A 95 -5.21 6.78 9.56
C ASP A 95 -3.89 6.15 10.03
N PRO A 96 -3.58 4.90 9.62
CA PRO A 96 -2.36 4.20 10.03
C PRO A 96 -1.08 4.94 9.64
N LEU A 97 -1.08 5.70 8.54
CA LEU A 97 0.09 6.45 8.09
C LEU A 97 0.35 7.69 8.95
N LYS A 98 -0.70 8.30 9.52
CA LYS A 98 -0.52 9.35 10.52
C LYS A 98 -0.08 8.76 11.85
N ALA A 99 -0.70 7.65 12.27
CA ALA A 99 -0.35 6.94 13.49
C ALA A 99 1.12 6.48 13.48
N SER A 100 1.64 6.01 12.33
CA SER A 100 3.04 5.60 12.21
C SER A 100 4.05 6.74 12.45
N LYS A 101 3.63 8.01 12.34
CA LYS A 101 4.46 9.18 12.62
C LYS A 101 4.36 9.66 14.06
N ASP A 102 3.35 9.23 14.80
CA ASP A 102 3.15 9.60 16.21
C ASP A 102 3.89 8.62 17.12
N PRO A 103 4.87 9.08 17.93
CA PRO A 103 5.60 8.23 18.87
C PRO A 103 4.73 7.52 19.91
N LYS A 104 3.51 8.01 20.17
CA LYS A 104 2.57 7.40 21.12
C LYS A 104 1.78 6.24 20.51
N LEU A 105 1.66 6.22 19.18
CA LEU A 105 0.87 5.25 18.42
C LEU A 105 1.72 4.32 17.57
N SER A 106 3.05 4.46 17.63
CA SER A 106 3.99 3.69 16.83
C SER A 106 5.29 3.43 17.56
N SER A 107 5.95 2.34 17.20
CA SER A 107 7.28 1.96 17.68
C SER A 107 8.34 2.13 16.58
N VAL A 108 9.57 2.46 16.99
CA VAL A 108 10.73 2.49 16.10
C VAL A 108 11.17 1.05 15.84
N LEU A 109 11.35 0.71 14.58
CA LEU A 109 11.90 -0.60 14.20
C LEU A 109 13.43 -0.57 14.26
N ALA A 110 14.03 -1.60 14.85
CA ALA A 110 15.48 -1.80 14.80
C ALA A 110 15.91 -2.08 13.36
N GLY A 111 17.11 -1.65 12.94
CA GLY A 111 17.54 -1.72 11.54
C GLY A 111 17.44 -3.10 10.91
N ARG A 112 17.73 -4.18 11.67
CA ARG A 112 17.61 -5.57 11.21
C ARG A 112 16.16 -6.06 11.10
N ASP A 113 15.23 -5.44 11.84
CA ASP A 113 13.81 -5.82 11.87
C ASP A 113 13.01 -5.00 10.86
N ASP A 114 13.55 -3.85 10.42
CA ASP A 114 12.97 -2.97 9.41
C ASP A 114 13.32 -3.40 7.98
N ILE A 115 13.03 -4.65 7.64
CA ILE A 115 13.30 -5.16 6.29
C ILE A 115 12.45 -4.46 5.22
N ALA A 116 11.30 -3.89 5.61
CA ALA A 116 10.42 -3.13 4.71
C ALA A 116 10.84 -1.66 4.53
N GLY A 117 11.81 -1.15 5.31
CA GLY A 117 12.30 0.23 5.21
C GLY A 117 11.25 1.28 5.62
N ILE A 118 10.39 0.98 6.57
CA ILE A 118 9.29 1.86 7.02
C ILE A 118 9.64 2.69 8.25
N LYS A 119 10.78 2.41 8.90
CA LYS A 119 11.36 3.08 10.07
C LYS A 119 10.53 2.99 11.36
N ARG A 120 9.24 3.12 11.26
CA ARG A 120 8.29 3.06 12.38
C ARG A 120 7.05 2.27 11.97
N GLN A 121 6.56 1.46 12.89
CA GLN A 121 5.33 0.68 12.72
C GLN A 121 4.27 1.22 13.67
N GLU A 122 3.09 1.48 13.16
CA GLU A 122 1.89 1.76 13.95
C GLU A 122 1.48 0.53 14.76
N ARG A 123 0.92 0.76 15.95
CA ARG A 123 0.35 -0.31 16.77
C ARG A 123 -0.94 -0.87 16.16
N PHE A 124 -1.80 0.02 15.65
CA PHE A 124 -3.08 -0.37 15.07
C PHE A 124 -3.05 -0.23 13.55
N SER A 125 -3.70 -1.14 12.86
CA SER A 125 -3.85 -1.07 11.41
C SER A 125 -5.28 -1.38 10.99
N THR A 126 -5.78 -0.65 9.98
CA THR A 126 -7.12 -0.90 9.43
C THR A 126 -7.04 -1.98 8.36
N VAL A 127 -7.70 -3.08 8.58
CA VAL A 127 -7.92 -4.15 7.59
C VAL A 127 -9.32 -4.04 7.03
N TYR A 128 -9.52 -4.62 5.84
CA TYR A 128 -10.81 -4.59 5.17
C TYR A 128 -11.28 -6.03 4.96
N VAL A 129 -12.57 -6.26 5.21
CA VAL A 129 -13.16 -7.60 5.17
C VAL A 129 -14.37 -7.59 4.25
N VAL A 130 -14.45 -8.57 3.36
CA VAL A 130 -15.68 -8.94 2.68
C VAL A 130 -16.26 -10.11 3.42
N GLU A 131 -17.48 -9.96 3.91
CA GLU A 131 -18.19 -11.03 4.63
C GLU A 131 -19.28 -11.60 3.72
N LYS A 132 -19.41 -12.92 3.73
CA LYS A 132 -20.48 -13.66 3.06
C LYS A 132 -21.03 -14.70 4.02
N ASP A 133 -22.33 -14.70 4.20
CA ASP A 133 -23.02 -15.63 5.12
C ASP A 133 -22.44 -15.63 6.55
N GLY A 134 -22.00 -14.45 7.02
CA GLY A 134 -21.42 -14.26 8.36
C GLY A 134 -19.99 -14.78 8.52
N GLN A 135 -19.34 -15.18 7.44
CA GLN A 135 -17.94 -15.62 7.42
C GLN A 135 -17.07 -14.70 6.57
N VAL A 136 -15.78 -14.65 6.88
CA VAL A 136 -14.81 -13.92 6.08
C VAL A 136 -14.64 -14.63 4.72
N ASP A 137 -15.11 -14.00 3.65
CA ASP A 137 -14.90 -14.45 2.27
C ASP A 137 -13.55 -13.96 1.74
N THR A 138 -13.24 -12.69 1.98
CA THR A 138 -11.98 -12.08 1.56
C THR A 138 -11.46 -11.14 2.63
N LEU A 139 -10.19 -11.30 3.01
CA LEU A 139 -9.46 -10.42 3.92
C LEU A 139 -8.47 -9.59 3.11
N ILE A 140 -8.50 -8.25 3.28
CA ILE A 140 -7.65 -7.32 2.55
C ILE A 140 -6.76 -6.59 3.56
N LEU A 141 -5.46 -6.82 3.44
CA LEU A 141 -4.44 -6.32 4.35
C LEU A 141 -3.66 -5.18 3.68
N PRO A 142 -3.51 -4.02 4.34
CA PRO A 142 -2.63 -2.98 3.86
C PRO A 142 -1.18 -3.41 4.00
N VAL A 143 -0.40 -3.13 2.97
CA VAL A 143 1.05 -3.39 2.96
C VAL A 143 1.78 -2.15 2.48
N ARG A 144 2.94 -1.86 3.09
CA ARG A 144 3.82 -0.79 2.64
C ARG A 144 5.28 -1.13 2.87
N GLY A 145 6.15 -0.59 2.02
CA GLY A 145 7.59 -0.78 2.16
C GLY A 145 8.33 0.07 1.15
N TYR A 146 9.61 0.29 1.38
CA TYR A 146 10.45 1.08 0.50
C TYR A 146 10.80 0.27 -0.76
N GLY A 147 10.53 0.85 -1.92
CA GLY A 147 10.97 0.31 -3.21
C GLY A 147 12.41 0.72 -3.52
N LEU A 148 12.61 1.45 -4.61
CA LEU A 148 13.88 2.08 -4.94
C LEU A 148 13.85 3.59 -4.68
N TRP A 149 12.81 4.28 -5.11
CA TRP A 149 12.68 5.73 -5.05
C TRP A 149 11.68 6.22 -4.01
N SER A 150 10.73 5.38 -3.65
CA SER A 150 9.63 5.77 -2.79
C SER A 150 9.11 4.61 -1.93
N THR A 151 8.26 4.94 -0.97
CA THR A 151 7.43 3.94 -0.30
C THR A 151 6.31 3.50 -1.25
N LEU A 152 6.22 2.20 -1.46
CA LEU A 152 5.09 1.55 -2.11
C LEU A 152 3.98 1.39 -1.07
N HIS A 153 2.77 1.85 -1.36
CA HIS A 153 1.58 1.66 -0.53
C HIS A 153 0.56 0.86 -1.31
N GLY A 154 0.16 -0.28 -0.78
CA GLY A 154 -0.72 -1.21 -1.48
C GLY A 154 -1.57 -2.05 -0.55
N PHE A 155 -2.21 -3.04 -1.14
CA PHE A 155 -3.00 -4.05 -0.46
C PHE A 155 -2.72 -5.41 -1.03
N ILE A 156 -2.88 -6.42 -0.20
CA ILE A 156 -2.99 -7.82 -0.60
C ILE A 156 -4.31 -8.37 -0.10
N ALA A 157 -5.08 -8.99 -0.99
CA ALA A 157 -6.33 -9.65 -0.66
C ALA A 157 -6.13 -11.16 -0.68
N VAL A 158 -6.65 -11.83 0.34
CA VAL A 158 -6.62 -13.29 0.48
C VAL A 158 -8.02 -13.81 0.71
N LYS A 159 -8.31 -15.01 0.23
CA LYS A 159 -9.59 -15.69 0.46
C LYS A 159 -9.81 -16.00 1.93
N GLY A 160 -11.00 -16.41 2.30
CA GLY A 160 -11.35 -16.85 3.66
C GLY A 160 -10.54 -18.04 4.18
N ASP A 161 -9.81 -18.76 3.31
CA ASP A 161 -8.81 -19.76 3.72
C ASP A 161 -7.55 -19.13 4.33
N LEU A 162 -7.43 -17.80 4.29
CA LEU A 162 -6.31 -17.00 4.80
C LEU A 162 -4.94 -17.38 4.20
N ASN A 163 -4.95 -18.00 3.01
CA ASN A 163 -3.75 -18.46 2.32
C ASN A 163 -3.77 -18.11 0.82
N THR A 164 -4.89 -18.31 0.13
CA THR A 164 -4.97 -18.08 -1.31
C THR A 164 -5.12 -16.61 -1.63
N VAL A 165 -4.21 -16.07 -2.41
CA VAL A 165 -4.23 -14.66 -2.86
C VAL A 165 -5.35 -14.46 -3.88
N VAL A 166 -6.21 -13.47 -3.65
CA VAL A 166 -7.21 -12.97 -4.60
C VAL A 166 -6.59 -11.95 -5.54
N GLY A 167 -5.74 -11.07 -4.98
CA GLY A 167 -5.03 -10.06 -5.75
C GLY A 167 -4.07 -9.27 -4.89
N MET A 168 -3.14 -8.57 -5.54
CA MET A 168 -2.23 -7.62 -4.93
C MET A 168 -2.03 -6.43 -5.85
N GLY A 169 -1.84 -5.24 -5.29
CA GLY A 169 -1.53 -4.05 -6.05
C GLY A 169 -1.24 -2.85 -5.17
N PHE A 170 -0.69 -1.82 -5.81
CA PHE A 170 -0.32 -0.57 -5.17
C PHE A 170 -1.24 0.55 -5.63
N TYR A 171 -1.61 1.44 -4.72
CA TYR A 171 -2.41 2.63 -5.02
C TYR A 171 -1.59 3.92 -4.99
N GLN A 172 -0.37 3.84 -4.45
CA GLN A 172 0.53 4.98 -4.40
C GLN A 172 1.99 4.51 -4.38
N HIS A 173 2.79 5.03 -5.30
CA HIS A 173 4.25 4.93 -5.34
C HIS A 173 4.84 6.03 -6.21
N GLY A 174 6.15 6.17 -6.20
CA GLY A 174 6.91 7.08 -7.05
C GLY A 174 8.06 6.36 -7.77
N GLU A 175 7.87 5.09 -8.11
CA GLU A 175 8.84 4.32 -8.87
C GLU A 175 8.88 4.77 -10.34
N THR A 176 9.99 4.54 -11.01
CA THR A 176 10.20 4.98 -12.40
C THR A 176 9.30 4.19 -13.37
N PRO A 177 8.49 4.87 -14.21
CA PRO A 177 7.71 4.23 -15.27
C PRO A 177 8.59 3.37 -16.20
N GLY A 178 8.10 2.19 -16.60
CA GLY A 178 8.83 1.24 -17.42
C GLY A 178 9.89 0.42 -16.68
N LEU A 179 10.12 0.71 -15.39
CA LEU A 179 11.04 -0.02 -14.51
C LEU A 179 10.31 -0.46 -13.24
N GLY A 180 10.57 0.17 -12.08
CA GLY A 180 9.87 -0.13 -10.82
C GLY A 180 8.38 0.16 -10.89
N GLY A 181 7.94 1.12 -11.71
CA GLY A 181 6.52 1.41 -11.97
C GLY A 181 5.73 0.28 -12.62
N GLU A 182 6.42 -0.74 -13.16
CA GLU A 182 5.76 -1.96 -13.67
C GLU A 182 5.05 -2.78 -12.57
N VAL A 183 5.15 -2.41 -11.31
CA VAL A 183 4.26 -2.92 -10.22
C VAL A 183 2.78 -2.66 -10.52
N ASP A 184 2.48 -1.66 -11.37
CA ASP A 184 1.11 -1.34 -11.82
C ASP A 184 0.71 -2.05 -13.11
N ASN A 185 1.64 -2.72 -13.78
CA ASN A 185 1.36 -3.44 -15.01
C ASN A 185 0.31 -4.55 -14.77
N PRO A 186 -0.82 -4.56 -15.52
CA PRO A 186 -1.86 -5.58 -15.38
C PRO A 186 -1.35 -7.01 -15.54
N LYS A 187 -0.35 -7.24 -16.40
CA LYS A 187 0.27 -8.57 -16.59
C LYS A 187 1.00 -9.02 -15.32
N TRP A 188 1.72 -8.11 -14.67
CA TRP A 188 2.42 -8.42 -13.43
C TRP A 188 1.44 -8.61 -12.26
N LYS A 189 0.45 -7.73 -12.12
CA LYS A 189 -0.63 -7.88 -11.14
C LYS A 189 -1.44 -9.16 -11.35
N GLY A 190 -1.64 -9.58 -12.60
CA GLY A 190 -2.33 -10.81 -12.95
C GLY A 190 -1.63 -12.11 -12.55
N GLN A 191 -0.39 -12.06 -12.09
CA GLN A 191 0.33 -13.24 -11.58
C GLN A 191 -0.03 -13.57 -10.12
N TRP A 192 -0.61 -12.63 -9.36
CA TRP A 192 -0.89 -12.80 -7.94
C TRP A 192 -2.10 -13.69 -7.64
N PRO A 193 -3.23 -13.59 -8.38
CA PRO A 193 -4.38 -14.44 -8.12
C PRO A 193 -4.03 -15.94 -8.15
N GLY A 194 -4.47 -16.67 -7.12
CA GLY A 194 -4.24 -18.10 -6.99
C GLY A 194 -2.89 -18.48 -6.38
N LYS A 195 -1.98 -17.53 -6.13
CA LYS A 195 -0.76 -17.80 -5.35
C LYS A 195 -1.12 -18.06 -3.89
N THR A 196 -0.27 -18.82 -3.20
CA THR A 196 -0.42 -19.13 -1.77
C THR A 196 0.66 -18.42 -0.94
N LEU A 197 0.24 -17.88 0.20
CA LEU A 197 1.12 -17.13 1.09
C LEU A 197 2.05 -18.05 1.88
N PHE A 198 1.50 -19.14 2.40
CA PHE A 198 2.17 -20.07 3.31
C PHE A 198 2.29 -21.45 2.67
N ASP A 199 3.35 -22.16 3.00
CA ASP A 199 3.57 -23.54 2.62
C ASP A 199 2.75 -24.52 3.50
N GLU A 200 2.94 -25.83 3.27
CA GLU A 200 2.25 -26.89 4.00
C GLU A 200 2.61 -26.93 5.50
N ASP A 201 3.80 -26.44 5.86
CA ASP A 201 4.24 -26.30 7.26
C ASP A 201 3.72 -25.01 7.92
N GLY A 202 2.95 -24.18 7.21
CA GLY A 202 2.46 -22.88 7.69
C GLY A 202 3.52 -21.78 7.72
N LYS A 203 4.67 -21.98 7.07
CA LYS A 203 5.71 -20.97 6.95
C LYS A 203 5.43 -20.03 5.78
N LEU A 204 5.74 -18.75 5.94
CA LEU A 204 5.60 -17.77 4.87
C LEU A 204 6.51 -18.13 3.69
N ALA A 205 5.92 -18.45 2.55
CA ALA A 205 6.59 -18.93 1.35
C ALA A 205 6.47 -17.96 0.15
N VAL A 206 5.48 -17.04 0.18
CA VAL A 206 5.27 -16.10 -0.93
C VAL A 206 6.50 -15.23 -1.16
N GLN A 207 6.90 -15.08 -2.43
CA GLN A 207 8.09 -14.31 -2.81
C GLN A 207 8.02 -13.78 -4.24
N VAL A 208 8.68 -12.65 -4.47
CA VAL A 208 9.02 -12.15 -5.79
C VAL A 208 10.41 -12.67 -6.13
N VAL A 209 10.54 -13.47 -7.19
CA VAL A 209 11.80 -14.09 -7.58
C VAL A 209 12.58 -13.19 -8.55
N LYS A 210 13.89 -13.37 -8.60
CA LYS A 210 14.70 -12.70 -9.62
C LYS A 210 14.47 -13.39 -10.98
N GLY A 211 14.05 -12.63 -11.97
CA GLY A 211 13.72 -13.16 -13.31
C GLY A 211 12.31 -13.75 -13.35
N GLY A 212 12.11 -14.79 -14.12
CA GLY A 212 10.82 -15.49 -14.27
C GLY A 212 10.67 -16.68 -13.33
N VAL A 213 9.44 -17.01 -13.01
CA VAL A 213 9.06 -18.20 -12.25
C VAL A 213 9.22 -19.43 -13.15
N ASP A 214 9.89 -20.46 -12.64
CA ASP A 214 9.90 -21.78 -13.27
C ASP A 214 8.55 -22.47 -13.00
N ALA A 215 7.72 -22.56 -14.02
CA ALA A 215 6.38 -23.15 -13.92
C ALA A 215 6.39 -24.65 -13.56
N GLN A 216 7.52 -25.33 -13.74
CA GLN A 216 7.67 -26.75 -13.37
C GLN A 216 8.11 -26.91 -11.90
N SER A 217 8.51 -25.83 -11.24
CA SER A 217 8.89 -25.86 -9.84
C SER A 217 7.66 -26.06 -8.94
N PRO A 218 7.70 -26.95 -7.94
CA PRO A 218 6.64 -27.05 -6.93
C PRO A 218 6.47 -25.75 -6.13
N LYS A 219 7.48 -24.87 -6.13
CA LYS A 219 7.41 -23.55 -5.48
C LYS A 219 6.72 -22.48 -6.32
N ALA A 220 6.36 -22.76 -7.59
CA ALA A 220 5.73 -21.79 -8.48
C ALA A 220 4.42 -21.21 -7.91
N VAL A 221 3.70 -21.98 -7.09
CA VAL A 221 2.47 -21.55 -6.42
C VAL A 221 2.68 -20.42 -5.41
N HIS A 222 3.92 -20.22 -4.95
CA HIS A 222 4.31 -19.14 -4.02
C HIS A 222 5.08 -18.02 -4.70
N GLN A 223 5.32 -18.09 -6.01
CA GLN A 223 6.28 -17.22 -6.68
C GLN A 223 5.62 -16.33 -7.72
N VAL A 224 6.11 -15.09 -7.81
CA VAL A 224 5.77 -14.10 -8.82
C VAL A 224 7.07 -13.59 -9.45
N ASP A 225 7.04 -13.33 -10.75
CA ASP A 225 8.19 -12.81 -11.50
C ASP A 225 8.69 -11.49 -10.93
N GLY A 226 9.99 -11.32 -10.87
CA GLY A 226 10.59 -10.01 -10.63
C GLY A 226 10.38 -9.06 -11.80
N LEU A 227 10.40 -7.78 -11.50
CA LEU A 227 10.28 -6.72 -12.50
C LEU A 227 11.58 -6.63 -13.30
N ALA A 228 11.49 -6.75 -14.62
CA ALA A 228 12.64 -6.65 -15.51
C ALA A 228 13.31 -5.27 -15.37
N GLY A 229 14.63 -5.26 -15.15
CA GLY A 229 15.39 -4.03 -14.96
C GLY A 229 15.16 -3.29 -13.64
N ALA A 230 14.31 -3.79 -12.74
CA ALA A 230 13.95 -3.15 -11.46
C ALA A 230 14.12 -4.08 -10.25
N THR A 231 15.30 -4.67 -10.12
CA THR A 231 15.63 -5.63 -9.05
C THR A 231 15.44 -5.05 -7.65
N LEU A 232 15.78 -3.77 -7.43
CA LEU A 232 15.65 -3.15 -6.11
C LEU A 232 14.17 -2.96 -5.73
N THR A 233 13.32 -2.54 -6.66
CA THR A 233 11.87 -2.47 -6.43
C THR A 233 11.29 -3.86 -6.19
N SER A 234 11.69 -4.87 -6.96
CA SER A 234 11.29 -6.27 -6.75
C SER A 234 11.66 -6.78 -5.36
N ASN A 235 12.89 -6.50 -4.91
CA ASN A 235 13.33 -6.83 -3.55
C ASN A 235 12.51 -6.09 -2.49
N GLY A 236 12.20 -4.79 -2.74
CA GLY A 236 11.34 -4.00 -1.87
C GLY A 236 9.95 -4.63 -1.70
N VAL A 237 9.34 -5.09 -2.81
CA VAL A 237 8.05 -5.83 -2.75
C VAL A 237 8.19 -7.14 -1.98
N GLY A 238 9.23 -7.92 -2.21
CA GLY A 238 9.50 -9.14 -1.45
C GLY A 238 9.67 -8.87 0.05
N ASN A 239 10.39 -7.82 0.40
CA ASN A 239 10.65 -7.41 1.78
C ASN A 239 9.38 -6.92 2.51
N LEU A 240 8.55 -6.08 1.84
CA LEU A 240 7.29 -5.63 2.45
C LEU A 240 6.34 -6.80 2.71
N LEU A 241 6.28 -7.80 1.83
CA LEU A 241 5.46 -8.99 2.05
C LEU A 241 5.97 -9.80 3.24
N LYS A 242 7.29 -10.05 3.31
CA LYS A 242 7.91 -10.76 4.44
C LYS A 242 7.66 -10.04 5.76
N PHE A 243 7.71 -8.71 5.76
CA PHE A 243 7.44 -7.90 6.95
C PHE A 243 5.98 -8.02 7.38
N TRP A 244 5.05 -7.64 6.47
CA TRP A 244 3.64 -7.51 6.82
C TRP A 244 2.92 -8.83 7.03
N LEU A 245 3.32 -9.90 6.32
CA LEU A 245 2.75 -11.24 6.49
C LEU A 245 3.51 -12.09 7.51
N GLY A 246 4.66 -11.59 7.99
CA GLY A 246 5.48 -12.24 9.02
C GLY A 246 5.07 -11.84 10.44
N GLN A 247 5.91 -12.22 11.40
CA GLN A 247 5.68 -12.03 12.84
C GLN A 247 5.58 -10.57 13.28
N ASN A 248 6.25 -9.66 12.57
CA ASN A 248 6.23 -8.23 12.88
C ASN A 248 4.99 -7.51 12.33
N GLY A 249 4.21 -8.17 11.46
CA GLY A 249 3.02 -7.60 10.84
C GLY A 249 1.75 -8.35 11.20
N PHE A 250 1.01 -8.77 10.18
CA PHE A 250 -0.26 -9.47 10.32
C PHE A 250 -0.13 -10.98 10.60
N GLY A 251 1.08 -11.56 10.68
CA GLY A 251 1.28 -12.97 10.94
C GLY A 251 0.54 -13.47 12.18
N PRO A 252 0.69 -12.84 13.37
CA PRO A 252 -0.06 -13.19 14.57
C PRO A 252 -1.58 -13.07 14.39
N PHE A 253 -2.05 -12.02 13.71
CA PHE A 253 -3.47 -11.82 13.42
C PHE A 253 -4.04 -12.94 12.51
N ILE A 254 -3.32 -13.31 11.45
CA ILE A 254 -3.72 -14.39 10.55
C ILE A 254 -3.78 -15.72 11.31
N ALA A 255 -2.82 -15.98 12.21
CA ALA A 255 -2.80 -17.19 13.03
C ALA A 255 -4.00 -17.23 14.00
N ASN A 256 -4.28 -16.13 14.71
CA ASN A 256 -5.42 -16.02 15.61
C ASN A 256 -6.74 -16.15 14.85
N LEU A 257 -6.85 -15.55 13.68
CA LEU A 257 -8.07 -15.64 12.86
C LEU A 257 -8.33 -17.08 12.38
N ARG A 258 -7.27 -17.82 12.03
CA ARG A 258 -7.36 -19.26 11.72
C ARG A 258 -7.80 -20.11 12.91
N ALA A 259 -7.37 -19.73 14.11
CA ALA A 259 -7.75 -20.41 15.35
C ALA A 259 -9.14 -20.00 15.86
N GLY A 260 -9.77 -18.97 15.28
CA GLY A 260 -11.03 -18.39 15.79
C GLY A 260 -10.86 -17.55 17.05
N GLU A 261 -9.66 -17.01 17.29
CA GLU A 261 -9.27 -16.27 18.49
C GLU A 261 -9.01 -14.76 18.24
N ALA A 262 -9.28 -14.26 17.02
CA ALA A 262 -9.00 -12.90 16.62
C ALA A 262 -10.02 -11.88 17.14
#